data_ce20f13b95204ac4eb372826f1fb98cd
#
_entry.id   ce20f13b95204ac4eb372826f1fb98cd
#
_cell.length_a   1.000
_cell.length_b   1.000
_cell.length_c   1.000
_cell.angle_alpha   90.00
_cell.angle_beta   90.00
_cell.angle_gamma   90.00
#
_symmetry.space_group_name_H-M   'P 1'
#
loop_
_entity.id
_entity.type
_entity.pdbx_description
1 polymer ?
#
loop_
_entity_poly.entity_id
_entity_poly.type
_entity_poly.pdbx_seq_one_letter_code
_entity_poly.pdbx_strand_id
1 'polypeptide(L)'
;MNGRTRRATTGLVVALVALLTMAATTAADRLRPAPGPDAVVAIAPSYTFLSVPAGSFTPPAAKPAAPAAARSASACPGLPAVSPASAAAARAVVPRLQVYAAPDGALVRTLPNPTIEGQPLNVLVLEHRGLWLRVQLAVRPNHTTGWVRLTDVAQYEAPYRIVVRLCARRLTVFRGGKAVWEQPVAVGAPRTPTPKGSFYVDFVTPMRYGGAYGPYLISVAGFSDVLHQFGNGGIGQIGIHGTNRPSSIGTAASHGCVRLHNDVLLKLVKMIPAGTPVTIVA
;
A
#
# COMPACT_ATOMS: atom_id res chain seq x y z
N MET A 1 25.32 90.79 6.22
CA MET A 1 24.63 90.37 4.99
C MET A 1 24.17 88.93 5.19
N ASN A 2 22.86 88.80 5.20
CA ASN A 2 22.04 87.57 5.02
C ASN A 2 22.36 86.29 5.80
N GLY A 3 21.78 86.07 6.78
CA GLY A 3 20.93 85.41 7.69
C GLY A 3 19.77 84.68 7.12
N ARG A 4 19.59 83.39 7.32
CA ARG A 4 18.33 82.68 7.22
C ARG A 4 18.29 81.66 8.37
N THR A 5 17.41 81.95 9.30
CA THR A 5 16.86 81.11 10.32
C THR A 5 16.19 79.90 9.70
N ARG A 6 16.44 78.70 10.22
CA ARG A 6 15.63 77.49 9.97
C ARG A 6 14.98 77.02 11.28
N ARG A 7 13.70 77.00 11.28
CA ARG A 7 12.84 76.52 12.40
C ARG A 7 13.00 75.01 12.57
N ALA A 8 13.18 74.65 13.82
CA ALA A 8 13.10 73.26 14.26
C ALA A 8 11.60 72.85 14.40
N THR A 9 11.20 71.81 13.71
CA THR A 9 9.89 71.14 13.92
C THR A 9 10.09 69.97 14.84
N THR A 10 9.51 70.06 16.01
CA THR A 10 9.47 69.02 17.04
C THR A 10 8.51 67.90 16.60
N GLY A 11 9.06 66.75 16.23
CA GLY A 11 8.26 65.53 15.98
C GLY A 11 8.10 64.71 17.26
N LEU A 12 6.84 64.59 17.72
CA LEU A 12 6.43 63.80 18.88
C LEU A 12 6.51 62.32 18.48
N VAL A 13 7.46 61.57 19.08
CA VAL A 13 7.53 60.13 18.98
C VAL A 13 6.71 59.51 20.08
N VAL A 14 5.53 58.96 19.73
CA VAL A 14 4.72 58.16 20.63
C VAL A 14 5.32 56.75 20.69
N ALA A 15 5.97 56.41 21.79
CA ALA A 15 6.48 55.07 22.06
C ALA A 15 5.29 54.19 22.53
N LEU A 16 4.87 53.24 21.70
CA LEU A 16 3.90 52.21 22.05
C LEU A 16 4.66 51.09 22.81
N VAL A 17 4.46 51.04 24.13
CA VAL A 17 4.98 49.94 24.97
C VAL A 17 4.03 48.76 24.82
N ALA A 18 4.42 47.76 24.03
CA ALA A 18 3.78 46.47 24.01
C ALA A 18 4.29 45.63 25.18
N LEU A 19 3.44 45.41 26.19
CA LEU A 19 3.69 44.42 27.24
C LEU A 19 3.66 43.00 26.61
N LEU A 20 4.83 42.38 26.47
CA LEU A 20 4.94 40.93 26.27
C LEU A 20 4.71 40.24 27.63
N THR A 21 3.58 39.68 27.84
CA THR A 21 3.33 38.65 28.88
C THR A 21 3.96 37.34 28.38
N MET A 22 5.17 37.03 28.80
CA MET A 22 5.74 35.68 28.70
C MET A 22 5.00 34.79 29.69
N ALA A 23 4.10 33.95 29.17
CA ALA A 23 3.60 32.79 29.90
C ALA A 23 4.77 31.79 30.05
N ALA A 24 5.24 31.63 31.29
CA ALA A 24 6.20 30.59 31.65
C ALA A 24 5.52 29.22 31.50
N THR A 25 5.77 28.53 30.39
CA THR A 25 5.47 27.11 30.28
C THR A 25 6.49 26.34 31.10
N THR A 26 6.02 25.73 32.17
CA THR A 26 6.80 24.92 33.10
C THR A 26 7.44 23.73 32.37
N ALA A 27 8.69 23.44 32.73
CA ALA A 27 9.52 22.38 32.17
C ALA A 27 9.06 20.92 32.44
N ALA A 28 7.77 20.71 32.76
CA ALA A 28 7.20 19.41 33.07
C ALA A 28 6.71 18.62 31.85
N ASP A 29 6.72 19.19 30.64
CA ASP A 29 6.18 18.54 29.44
C ASP A 29 7.26 17.85 28.56
N ARG A 30 8.48 17.67 29.07
CA ARG A 30 9.58 17.06 28.31
C ARG A 30 9.87 15.59 28.61
N LEU A 31 8.99 14.91 29.38
CA LEU A 31 9.14 13.50 29.71
C LEU A 31 7.86 12.71 29.41
N ARG A 32 7.34 12.81 28.18
CA ARG A 32 6.44 11.77 27.67
C ARG A 32 7.32 10.67 27.08
N PRO A 33 7.24 9.44 27.59
CA PRO A 33 7.87 8.29 26.93
C PRO A 33 7.26 8.15 25.54
N ALA A 34 8.10 7.79 24.56
CA ALA A 34 7.64 7.46 23.20
C ALA A 34 6.55 6.39 23.31
N PRO A 35 5.44 6.49 22.53
CA PRO A 35 4.41 5.47 22.52
C PRO A 35 5.04 4.15 22.10
N GLY A 36 4.79 3.09 22.89
CA GLY A 36 5.22 1.74 22.58
C GLY A 36 4.67 1.26 21.23
N PRO A 37 5.19 0.16 20.69
CA PRO A 37 4.84 -0.34 19.35
C PRO A 37 3.37 -0.72 19.17
N ASP A 38 2.53 -0.65 20.20
CA ASP A 38 1.11 -1.05 20.20
C ASP A 38 0.12 0.13 20.13
N ALA A 39 0.60 1.37 20.02
CA ALA A 39 -0.28 2.53 19.88
C ALA A 39 -0.77 2.66 18.43
N VAL A 40 -1.77 1.87 18.05
CA VAL A 40 -2.56 2.07 16.84
C VAL A 40 -3.45 3.29 17.08
N VAL A 41 -3.01 4.47 16.65
CA VAL A 41 -3.88 5.64 16.55
C VAL A 41 -4.86 5.36 15.41
N ALA A 42 -6.08 4.97 15.77
CA ALA A 42 -7.19 4.84 14.83
C ALA A 42 -7.64 6.23 14.38
N ILE A 43 -7.05 6.74 13.30
CA ILE A 43 -7.63 7.84 12.54
C ILE A 43 -8.58 7.19 11.54
N ALA A 44 -9.86 7.12 11.88
CA ALA A 44 -10.92 6.72 10.96
C ALA A 44 -11.24 7.90 10.03
N PRO A 45 -11.02 7.80 8.72
CA PRO A 45 -11.59 8.75 7.77
C PRO A 45 -13.10 8.49 7.70
N SER A 46 -13.90 9.52 8.00
CA SER A 46 -15.35 9.50 7.84
C SER A 46 -15.69 9.51 6.34
N TYR A 47 -15.86 8.35 5.75
CA TYR A 47 -16.48 8.24 4.42
C TYR A 47 -17.99 8.22 4.59
N THR A 48 -18.66 9.27 4.18
CA THR A 48 -20.12 9.30 4.03
C THR A 48 -20.50 8.48 2.79
N PHE A 49 -20.87 7.22 2.99
CA PHE A 49 -21.44 6.41 1.93
C PHE A 49 -22.91 6.85 1.74
N LEU A 50 -23.21 7.38 0.55
CA LEU A 50 -24.58 7.52 0.08
C LEU A 50 -25.22 6.13 0.05
N SER A 51 -26.24 5.93 0.88
CA SER A 51 -27.04 4.71 0.91
C SER A 51 -27.85 4.63 -0.38
N VAL A 52 -27.46 3.72 -1.28
CA VAL A 52 -28.31 3.32 -2.39
C VAL A 52 -29.34 2.33 -1.85
N PRO A 53 -30.68 2.53 -2.08
CA PRO A 53 -31.71 1.62 -1.59
C PRO A 53 -31.53 0.23 -2.19
N ALA A 54 -31.71 -0.80 -1.37
CA ALA A 54 -31.67 -2.20 -1.76
C ALA A 54 -32.86 -2.53 -2.66
N GLY A 55 -32.65 -2.43 -3.98
CA GLY A 55 -33.54 -3.05 -4.93
C GLY A 55 -33.39 -4.57 -4.84
N SER A 56 -34.49 -5.28 -4.63
CA SER A 56 -34.56 -6.73 -4.57
C SER A 56 -34.25 -7.33 -5.96
N PHE A 57 -32.96 -7.64 -6.20
CA PHE A 57 -32.55 -8.42 -7.35
C PHE A 57 -32.56 -9.90 -6.95
N THR A 58 -33.56 -10.64 -7.41
CA THR A 58 -33.62 -12.11 -7.31
C THR A 58 -32.81 -12.66 -8.48
N PRO A 59 -31.63 -13.26 -8.29
CA PRO A 59 -30.91 -13.90 -9.38
C PRO A 59 -31.64 -15.18 -9.78
N PRO A 60 -31.71 -15.51 -11.09
CA PRO A 60 -32.24 -16.80 -11.54
C PRO A 60 -31.41 -17.94 -10.95
N ALA A 61 -32.09 -19.02 -10.52
CA ALA A 61 -31.47 -20.18 -9.93
C ALA A 61 -30.40 -20.76 -10.87
N ALA A 62 -29.15 -20.69 -10.45
CA ALA A 62 -28.05 -21.29 -11.20
C ALA A 62 -28.13 -22.79 -11.12
N LYS A 63 -28.29 -23.44 -12.30
CA LYS A 63 -28.15 -24.88 -12.48
C LYS A 63 -26.79 -25.31 -11.90
N PRO A 64 -26.72 -26.38 -11.08
CA PRO A 64 -25.45 -26.80 -10.51
C PRO A 64 -24.47 -27.15 -11.64
N ALA A 65 -23.39 -26.41 -11.74
CA ALA A 65 -22.29 -26.71 -12.64
C ALA A 65 -21.66 -28.04 -12.16
N ALA A 66 -21.51 -28.97 -13.08
CA ALA A 66 -20.74 -30.18 -12.84
C ALA A 66 -19.35 -29.86 -12.26
N PRO A 67 -18.80 -30.69 -11.36
CA PRO A 67 -17.48 -30.42 -10.78
C PRO A 67 -16.46 -30.32 -11.92
N ALA A 68 -15.84 -29.14 -12.05
CA ALA A 68 -14.75 -28.94 -13.00
C ALA A 68 -13.67 -29.97 -12.67
N ALA A 69 -13.44 -30.90 -13.60
CA ALA A 69 -12.44 -31.94 -13.47
C ALA A 69 -11.14 -31.32 -12.94
N ALA A 70 -10.63 -31.86 -11.84
CA ALA A 70 -9.37 -31.49 -11.25
C ALA A 70 -8.29 -31.66 -12.32
N ARG A 71 -7.85 -30.55 -12.94
CA ARG A 71 -6.68 -30.57 -13.82
C ARG A 71 -5.52 -31.04 -12.96
N SER A 72 -4.88 -32.12 -13.37
CA SER A 72 -3.82 -32.77 -12.62
C SER A 72 -2.76 -31.77 -12.18
N ALA A 73 -2.39 -31.80 -10.91
CA ALA A 73 -1.36 -30.92 -10.32
C ALA A 73 0.02 -31.06 -11.00
N SER A 74 0.21 -32.10 -11.82
CA SER A 74 1.44 -32.42 -12.56
C SER A 74 1.73 -31.46 -13.73
N ALA A 75 0.79 -30.60 -14.15
CA ALA A 75 0.97 -29.65 -15.26
C ALA A 75 1.37 -28.25 -14.82
N CYS A 76 1.49 -27.99 -13.52
CA CYS A 76 1.84 -26.68 -13.00
C CYS A 76 3.34 -26.50 -12.84
N PRO A 77 3.92 -25.36 -13.27
CA PRO A 77 5.33 -25.05 -12.98
C PRO A 77 5.63 -25.16 -11.48
N GLY A 78 6.83 -25.63 -11.15
CA GLY A 78 7.34 -25.65 -9.78
C GLY A 78 7.44 -24.24 -9.18
N LEU A 79 7.75 -24.19 -7.88
CA LEU A 79 8.07 -22.91 -7.22
C LEU A 79 9.30 -22.28 -7.88
N PRO A 80 9.30 -20.98 -8.18
CA PRO A 80 10.50 -20.29 -8.64
C PRO A 80 11.55 -20.25 -7.52
N ALA A 81 12.81 -20.11 -7.90
CA ALA A 81 13.87 -19.83 -6.93
C ALA A 81 13.58 -18.52 -6.20
N VAL A 82 13.64 -18.56 -4.87
CA VAL A 82 13.35 -17.41 -4.00
C VAL A 82 14.63 -17.00 -3.28
N SER A 83 15.01 -15.72 -3.41
CA SER A 83 16.18 -15.18 -2.73
C SER A 83 16.08 -15.37 -1.21
N PRO A 84 17.15 -15.85 -0.52
CA PRO A 84 17.18 -15.96 0.93
C PRO A 84 17.30 -14.60 1.63
N ALA A 85 17.80 -13.56 0.94
CA ALA A 85 17.97 -12.23 1.52
C ALA A 85 16.63 -11.53 1.78
N SER A 86 16.55 -10.77 2.87
CA SER A 86 15.46 -9.81 3.09
C SER A 86 15.37 -8.85 1.91
N ALA A 87 14.18 -8.36 1.60
CA ALA A 87 14.02 -7.30 0.63
C ALA A 87 14.18 -5.95 1.33
N ALA A 88 14.84 -5.01 0.67
CA ALA A 88 14.84 -3.62 1.10
C ALA A 88 13.55 -2.94 0.64
N ALA A 89 12.90 -2.23 1.55
CA ALA A 89 11.73 -1.42 1.29
C ALA A 89 11.92 -0.03 1.90
N ALA A 90 11.13 0.93 1.47
CA ALA A 90 11.20 2.28 2.01
C ALA A 90 9.79 2.89 2.11
N ARG A 91 9.61 3.76 3.13
CA ARG A 91 8.41 4.56 3.34
C ARG A 91 8.74 6.02 3.13
N ALA A 92 7.94 6.74 2.37
CA ALA A 92 8.09 8.17 2.21
C ALA A 92 7.94 8.89 3.57
N VAL A 93 8.85 9.83 3.85
CA VAL A 93 8.81 10.69 5.05
C VAL A 93 8.47 12.14 4.69
N VAL A 94 8.33 12.43 3.41
CA VAL A 94 7.92 13.72 2.86
C VAL A 94 6.45 13.66 2.40
N PRO A 95 5.69 14.77 2.39
CA PRO A 95 4.29 14.77 1.98
C PRO A 95 4.10 14.54 0.47
N ARG A 96 5.15 14.70 -0.33
CA ARG A 96 5.17 14.46 -1.78
C ARG A 96 6.51 13.83 -2.15
N LEU A 97 6.49 12.55 -2.50
CA LEU A 97 7.68 11.85 -2.95
C LEU A 97 7.96 12.20 -4.42
N GLN A 98 9.09 12.82 -4.66
CA GLN A 98 9.58 13.12 -6.00
C GLN A 98 10.29 11.91 -6.59
N VAL A 99 9.93 11.56 -7.81
CA VAL A 99 10.50 10.42 -8.55
C VAL A 99 11.20 10.94 -9.79
N TYR A 100 12.43 10.54 -9.99
CA TYR A 100 13.32 11.00 -11.04
C TYR A 100 13.64 9.89 -12.04
N ALA A 101 13.97 10.24 -13.27
CA ALA A 101 14.35 9.30 -14.33
C ALA A 101 15.69 8.61 -14.04
N ALA A 102 16.62 9.32 -13.39
CA ALA A 102 17.96 8.87 -12.99
C ALA A 102 18.41 9.67 -11.77
N PRO A 103 19.47 9.25 -11.05
CA PRO A 103 20.16 10.11 -10.10
C PRO A 103 20.51 11.46 -10.74
N ASP A 104 20.16 12.55 -10.05
CA ASP A 104 20.31 13.94 -10.52
C ASP A 104 19.63 14.27 -11.86
N GLY A 105 18.75 13.38 -12.33
CA GLY A 105 18.04 13.52 -13.60
C GLY A 105 16.74 14.30 -13.50
N ALA A 106 15.96 14.27 -14.58
CA ALA A 106 14.67 14.96 -14.66
C ALA A 106 13.64 14.36 -13.68
N LEU A 107 12.82 15.23 -13.07
CA LEU A 107 11.62 14.84 -12.32
C LEU A 107 10.58 14.27 -13.29
N VAL A 108 10.17 13.03 -13.09
CA VAL A 108 9.20 12.34 -13.95
C VAL A 108 7.84 12.15 -13.30
N ARG A 109 7.77 12.18 -11.96
CA ARG A 109 6.51 11.97 -11.22
C ARG A 109 6.62 12.53 -9.81
N THR A 110 5.48 12.91 -9.25
CA THR A 110 5.31 13.24 -7.84
C THR A 110 4.16 12.41 -7.28
N LEU A 111 4.40 11.68 -6.20
CA LEU A 111 3.42 10.82 -5.55
C LEU A 111 3.02 11.43 -4.20
N PRO A 112 1.72 11.49 -3.88
CA PRO A 112 1.26 11.98 -2.58
C PRO A 112 1.59 10.99 -1.47
N ASN A 113 1.88 11.50 -0.27
CA ASN A 113 2.00 10.74 0.97
C ASN A 113 1.28 11.51 2.10
N PRO A 114 0.18 11.01 2.67
CA PRO A 114 -0.43 9.70 2.37
C PRO A 114 -0.90 9.54 0.92
N THR A 115 -1.08 8.27 0.50
CA THR A 115 -1.68 7.93 -0.80
C THR A 115 -3.14 8.39 -0.87
N ILE A 116 -3.76 8.29 -2.04
CA ILE A 116 -5.20 8.63 -2.21
C ILE A 116 -6.12 7.76 -1.33
N GLU A 117 -5.66 6.57 -0.93
CA GLU A 117 -6.34 5.68 0.01
C GLU A 117 -6.08 6.05 1.48
N GLY A 118 -5.36 7.15 1.74
CA GLY A 118 -4.99 7.59 3.09
C GLY A 118 -3.92 6.72 3.77
N GLN A 119 -3.21 5.88 3.00
CA GLN A 119 -2.18 4.98 3.52
C GLN A 119 -0.78 5.58 3.37
N PRO A 120 0.19 5.24 4.24
CA PRO A 120 1.57 5.61 4.03
C PRO A 120 2.08 5.10 2.68
N LEU A 121 2.78 5.95 1.93
CA LEU A 121 3.38 5.57 0.65
C LEU A 121 4.62 4.70 0.89
N ASN A 122 4.54 3.44 0.49
CA ASN A 122 5.65 2.49 0.55
C ASN A 122 6.12 2.15 -0.87
N VAL A 123 7.40 1.80 -0.99
CA VAL A 123 8.03 1.41 -2.25
C VAL A 123 8.99 0.25 -2.02
N LEU A 124 9.15 -0.61 -3.01
CA LEU A 124 10.17 -1.67 -2.99
C LEU A 124 11.48 -1.11 -3.52
N VAL A 125 12.56 -1.23 -2.75
CA VAL A 125 13.91 -0.81 -3.18
C VAL A 125 14.52 -1.90 -4.04
N LEU A 126 14.97 -1.53 -5.24
CA LEU A 126 15.58 -2.42 -6.21
C LEU A 126 17.10 -2.24 -6.29
N GLU A 127 17.58 -1.01 -6.08
CA GLU A 127 18.98 -0.65 -6.20
C GLU A 127 19.31 0.54 -5.28
N HIS A 128 20.52 0.59 -4.77
CA HIS A 128 21.06 1.71 -4.00
C HIS A 128 22.29 2.28 -4.72
N ARG A 129 22.27 3.58 -4.99
CA ARG A 129 23.38 4.28 -5.66
C ARG A 129 23.65 5.64 -4.98
N GLY A 130 24.66 5.69 -4.12
CA GLY A 130 24.98 6.90 -3.36
C GLY A 130 23.78 7.39 -2.53
N LEU A 131 23.31 8.60 -2.80
CA LEU A 131 22.14 9.20 -2.12
C LEU A 131 20.81 8.92 -2.83
N TRP A 132 20.76 7.92 -3.69
CA TRP A 132 19.60 7.58 -4.51
C TRP A 132 19.21 6.13 -4.38
N LEU A 133 17.91 5.88 -4.41
CA LEU A 133 17.32 4.56 -4.45
C LEU A 133 16.51 4.40 -5.75
N ARG A 134 16.76 3.34 -6.51
CA ARG A 134 15.84 2.92 -7.55
C ARG A 134 14.75 2.08 -6.92
N VAL A 135 13.51 2.48 -7.12
CA VAL A 135 12.35 1.86 -6.48
C VAL A 135 11.30 1.42 -7.49
N GLN A 136 10.55 0.38 -7.17
CA GLN A 136 9.33 0.02 -7.87
C GLN A 136 8.16 0.80 -7.26
N LEU A 137 7.27 1.27 -8.12
CA LEU A 137 6.14 2.13 -7.77
C LEU A 137 4.81 1.40 -7.94
N ALA A 138 3.85 1.68 -7.05
CA ALA A 138 2.46 1.21 -7.17
C ALA A 138 1.66 2.11 -8.13
N VAL A 139 2.06 2.14 -9.40
CA VAL A 139 1.41 2.95 -10.46
C VAL A 139 1.34 2.18 -11.76
N ARG A 140 0.47 2.60 -12.68
CA ARG A 140 0.44 2.09 -14.05
C ARG A 140 1.49 2.78 -14.93
N PRO A 141 2.06 2.05 -15.90
CA PRO A 141 1.94 0.61 -16.13
C PRO A 141 2.61 -0.22 -15.02
N ASN A 142 2.24 -1.52 -14.92
CA ASN A 142 2.90 -2.45 -14.01
C ASN A 142 4.43 -2.41 -14.18
N HIS A 143 5.18 -2.64 -13.08
CA HIS A 143 6.65 -2.64 -13.04
C HIS A 143 7.30 -1.28 -13.28
N THR A 144 6.55 -0.19 -13.24
CA THR A 144 7.14 1.16 -13.31
C THR A 144 8.15 1.34 -12.17
N THR A 145 9.33 1.84 -12.53
CA THR A 145 10.41 2.17 -11.60
C THR A 145 10.82 3.63 -11.74
N GLY A 146 11.52 4.13 -10.75
CA GLY A 146 12.13 5.46 -10.77
C GLY A 146 13.11 5.62 -9.64
N TRP A 147 13.78 6.76 -9.60
CA TRP A 147 14.76 7.09 -8.59
C TRP A 147 14.19 8.08 -7.59
N VAL A 148 14.43 7.82 -6.31
CA VAL A 148 14.05 8.71 -5.21
C VAL A 148 15.27 9.05 -4.37
N ARG A 149 15.26 10.20 -3.70
CA ARG A 149 16.35 10.58 -2.80
C ARG A 149 16.26 9.78 -1.52
N LEU A 150 17.41 9.37 -1.01
CA LEU A 150 17.53 8.65 0.25
C LEU A 150 16.96 9.47 1.43
N THR A 151 17.09 10.80 1.38
CA THR A 151 16.57 11.74 2.39
C THR A 151 15.05 11.80 2.48
N ASP A 152 14.36 11.41 1.42
CA ASP A 152 12.90 11.54 1.30
C ASP A 152 12.16 10.29 1.81
N VAL A 153 12.92 9.26 2.22
CA VAL A 153 12.36 7.97 2.63
C VAL A 153 13.07 7.39 3.86
N ALA A 154 12.33 6.63 4.66
CA ALA A 154 12.88 5.77 5.71
C ALA A 154 12.93 4.33 5.20
N GLN A 155 14.14 3.75 5.14
CA GLN A 155 14.33 2.36 4.70
C GLN A 155 14.04 1.38 5.84
N TYR A 156 13.57 0.18 5.46
CA TYR A 156 13.37 -0.95 6.36
C TYR A 156 13.49 -2.28 5.59
N GLU A 157 13.60 -3.38 6.32
CA GLU A 157 13.66 -4.71 5.75
C GLU A 157 12.29 -5.40 5.74
N ALA A 158 12.00 -6.09 4.64
CA ALA A 158 10.88 -7.00 4.51
C ALA A 158 11.43 -8.45 4.44
N PRO A 159 11.37 -9.20 5.56
CA PRO A 159 12.04 -10.50 5.67
C PRO A 159 11.28 -11.64 4.98
N TYR A 160 10.06 -11.37 4.51
CA TYR A 160 9.21 -12.35 3.85
C TYR A 160 9.15 -12.10 2.34
N ARG A 161 8.74 -13.14 1.60
CA ARG A 161 8.37 -13.07 0.19
C ARG A 161 7.12 -13.91 -0.03
N ILE A 162 6.24 -13.45 -0.90
CA ILE A 162 5.03 -14.15 -1.29
C ILE A 162 5.20 -14.66 -2.71
N VAL A 163 4.84 -15.92 -2.95
CA VAL A 163 4.70 -16.49 -4.29
C VAL A 163 3.28 -16.99 -4.46
N VAL A 164 2.60 -16.51 -5.50
CA VAL A 164 1.27 -16.98 -5.90
C VAL A 164 1.42 -17.78 -7.19
N ARG A 165 1.11 -19.07 -7.15
CA ARG A 165 1.05 -19.96 -8.31
C ARG A 165 -0.39 -20.08 -8.78
N LEU A 166 -0.70 -19.45 -9.92
CA LEU A 166 -2.08 -19.35 -10.43
C LEU A 166 -2.63 -20.70 -10.86
N CYS A 167 -1.81 -21.49 -11.54
CA CYS A 167 -2.18 -22.84 -11.98
C CYS A 167 -2.48 -23.73 -10.78
N ALA A 168 -1.63 -23.75 -9.76
CA ALA A 168 -1.79 -24.54 -8.54
C ALA A 168 -2.82 -23.94 -7.58
N ARG A 169 -3.20 -22.67 -7.76
CA ARG A 169 -4.06 -21.90 -6.84
C ARG A 169 -3.55 -21.94 -5.41
N ARG A 170 -2.24 -21.69 -5.27
CA ARG A 170 -1.53 -21.70 -4.00
C ARG A 170 -0.81 -20.38 -3.78
N LEU A 171 -0.82 -19.92 -2.53
CA LEU A 171 0.00 -18.83 -2.04
C LEU A 171 0.98 -19.41 -1.03
N THR A 172 2.27 -19.21 -1.30
CA THR A 172 3.37 -19.67 -0.44
C THR A 172 4.12 -18.46 0.11
N VAL A 173 4.36 -18.43 1.41
CA VAL A 173 5.22 -17.44 2.08
C VAL A 173 6.57 -18.03 2.35
N PHE A 174 7.61 -17.27 2.01
CA PHE A 174 9.00 -17.63 2.25
C PHE A 174 9.63 -16.70 3.28
N ARG A 175 10.56 -17.24 4.06
CA ARG A 175 11.48 -16.50 4.93
C ARG A 175 12.86 -17.13 4.82
N GLY A 176 13.89 -16.31 4.55
CA GLY A 176 15.25 -16.83 4.36
C GLY A 176 15.36 -17.86 3.23
N GLY A 177 14.60 -17.72 2.15
CA GLY A 177 14.57 -18.63 1.00
C GLY A 177 13.79 -19.94 1.24
N LYS A 178 13.34 -20.20 2.46
CA LYS A 178 12.58 -21.43 2.82
C LYS A 178 11.08 -21.13 2.85
N ALA A 179 10.25 -22.02 2.29
CA ALA A 179 8.81 -21.96 2.44
C ALA A 179 8.42 -22.21 3.90
N VAL A 180 7.76 -21.23 4.50
CA VAL A 180 7.34 -21.30 5.93
C VAL A 180 5.83 -21.44 6.07
N TRP A 181 5.08 -21.18 5.01
CA TRP A 181 3.62 -21.26 5.03
C TRP A 181 3.05 -21.36 3.61
N GLU A 182 2.05 -22.23 3.41
CA GLU A 182 1.34 -22.34 2.13
C GLU A 182 -0.15 -22.56 2.35
N GLN A 183 -0.98 -21.91 1.51
CA GLN A 183 -2.42 -22.02 1.59
C GLN A 183 -3.09 -22.04 0.20
N PRO A 184 -4.25 -22.70 0.06
CA PRO A 184 -5.05 -22.58 -1.13
C PRO A 184 -5.64 -21.17 -1.25
N VAL A 185 -5.77 -20.69 -2.49
CA VAL A 185 -6.31 -19.37 -2.81
C VAL A 185 -7.32 -19.43 -3.95
N ALA A 186 -8.25 -18.47 -4.01
CA ALA A 186 -8.92 -18.17 -5.26
C ALA A 186 -8.12 -17.14 -6.03
N VAL A 187 -8.11 -17.24 -7.35
CA VAL A 187 -7.43 -16.36 -8.28
C VAL A 187 -8.39 -15.76 -9.30
N GLY A 188 -7.92 -14.88 -10.15
CA GLY A 188 -8.70 -14.26 -11.22
C GLY A 188 -9.31 -15.28 -12.16
N ALA A 189 -10.58 -15.03 -12.55
CA ALA A 189 -11.27 -15.80 -13.59
C ALA A 189 -10.60 -15.61 -14.96
N PRO A 190 -10.80 -16.50 -15.95
CA PRO A 190 -10.16 -16.38 -17.27
C PRO A 190 -10.39 -15.04 -17.98
N ARG A 191 -11.53 -14.38 -17.76
CA ARG A 191 -11.84 -13.06 -18.33
C ARG A 191 -11.25 -11.90 -17.54
N THR A 192 -10.87 -12.13 -16.30
CA THR A 192 -10.30 -11.12 -15.39
C THR A 192 -9.13 -11.75 -14.63
N PRO A 193 -8.06 -12.12 -15.34
CA PRO A 193 -6.97 -12.88 -14.75
C PRO A 193 -6.21 -12.05 -13.70
N THR A 194 -5.65 -12.74 -12.72
CA THR A 194 -4.63 -12.14 -11.84
C THR A 194 -3.38 -11.86 -12.68
N PRO A 195 -2.87 -10.61 -12.71
CA PRO A 195 -1.68 -10.27 -13.48
C PRO A 195 -0.46 -11.03 -12.97
N LYS A 196 0.38 -11.50 -13.90
CA LYS A 196 1.66 -12.16 -13.60
C LYS A 196 2.78 -11.13 -13.50
N GLY A 197 3.79 -11.42 -12.69
CA GLY A 197 4.95 -10.56 -12.55
C GLY A 197 5.48 -10.48 -11.12
N SER A 198 6.40 -9.52 -10.93
CA SER A 198 7.00 -9.22 -9.64
C SER A 198 6.45 -7.89 -9.12
N PHE A 199 5.83 -7.95 -7.97
CA PHE A 199 5.16 -6.85 -7.30
C PHE A 199 5.64 -6.76 -5.85
N TYR A 200 4.99 -5.92 -5.05
CA TYR A 200 5.21 -5.86 -3.60
C TYR A 200 3.91 -5.52 -2.88
N VAL A 201 3.87 -5.76 -1.58
CA VAL A 201 2.77 -5.31 -0.72
C VAL A 201 2.87 -3.80 -0.55
N ASP A 202 1.90 -3.08 -1.08
CA ASP A 202 1.82 -1.62 -1.03
C ASP A 202 1.45 -1.14 0.38
N PHE A 203 0.31 -1.62 0.87
CA PHE A 203 -0.15 -1.39 2.25
C PHE A 203 -1.04 -2.54 2.73
N VAL A 204 -1.28 -2.57 4.05
CA VAL A 204 -2.21 -3.49 4.70
C VAL A 204 -3.24 -2.65 5.46
N THR A 205 -4.52 -2.90 5.22
CA THR A 205 -5.59 -2.12 5.85
C THR A 205 -6.74 -3.01 6.33
N PRO A 206 -7.33 -2.73 7.51
CA PRO A 206 -8.53 -3.43 7.93
C PRO A 206 -9.70 -3.06 7.01
N MET A 207 -10.59 -4.01 6.80
CA MET A 207 -11.80 -3.86 6.00
C MET A 207 -13.03 -4.11 6.88
N ARG A 208 -14.20 -3.61 6.44
CA ARG A 208 -15.44 -3.90 7.14
C ARG A 208 -15.67 -5.42 7.17
N TYR A 209 -15.75 -5.98 8.36
CA TYR A 209 -15.98 -7.41 8.56
C TYR A 209 -17.31 -7.85 7.90
N GLY A 210 -17.31 -9.06 7.30
CA GLY A 210 -18.48 -9.61 6.61
C GLY A 210 -18.66 -9.15 5.17
N GLY A 211 -17.87 -8.18 4.67
CA GLY A 211 -17.86 -7.75 3.27
C GLY A 211 -17.13 -8.71 2.34
N ALA A 212 -17.19 -8.43 1.03
CA ALA A 212 -16.57 -9.25 -0.02
C ALA A 212 -15.04 -9.39 0.12
N TYR A 213 -14.39 -8.46 0.84
CA TYR A 213 -12.94 -8.43 1.11
C TYR A 213 -12.55 -9.16 2.40
N GLY A 214 -13.53 -9.63 3.20
CA GLY A 214 -13.24 -10.17 4.52
C GLY A 214 -12.70 -9.10 5.49
N PRO A 215 -11.89 -9.49 6.53
CA PRO A 215 -11.47 -8.57 7.58
C PRO A 215 -10.32 -7.62 7.20
N TYR A 216 -9.52 -7.94 6.17
CA TYR A 216 -8.35 -7.17 5.74
C TYR A 216 -8.16 -7.18 4.23
N LEU A 217 -7.50 -6.14 3.73
CA LEU A 217 -6.93 -6.06 2.40
C LEU A 217 -5.41 -5.85 2.52
N ILE A 218 -4.65 -6.74 1.91
CA ILE A 218 -3.22 -6.57 1.60
C ILE A 218 -3.18 -6.06 0.15
N SER A 219 -3.00 -4.76 -0.03
CA SER A 219 -2.88 -4.15 -1.35
C SER A 219 -1.55 -4.55 -2.00
N VAL A 220 -1.58 -4.92 -3.26
CA VAL A 220 -0.41 -5.31 -4.06
C VAL A 220 -0.15 -4.23 -5.10
N ALA A 221 1.09 -3.82 -5.26
CA ALA A 221 1.53 -2.85 -6.26
C ALA A 221 1.48 -3.42 -7.69
N GLY A 222 0.32 -3.98 -8.03
CA GLY A 222 0.02 -4.61 -9.32
C GLY A 222 -1.40 -4.26 -9.75
N PHE A 223 -1.58 -4.04 -11.03
CA PHE A 223 -2.86 -3.63 -11.61
C PHE A 223 -3.33 -4.65 -12.61
N SER A 224 -4.66 -4.87 -12.67
CA SER A 224 -5.28 -5.73 -13.67
C SER A 224 -4.97 -5.25 -15.08
N ASP A 225 -4.62 -6.18 -15.97
CA ASP A 225 -4.35 -5.88 -17.38
C ASP A 225 -5.64 -5.62 -18.18
N VAL A 226 -6.82 -6.02 -17.64
CA VAL A 226 -8.11 -5.91 -18.31
C VAL A 226 -9.12 -5.01 -17.60
N LEU A 227 -8.98 -4.79 -16.29
CA LEU A 227 -9.86 -3.93 -15.51
C LEU A 227 -9.12 -2.67 -15.10
N HIS A 228 -9.49 -1.54 -15.67
CA HIS A 228 -8.95 -0.25 -15.29
C HIS A 228 -9.67 0.35 -14.08
N GLN A 229 -10.88 -0.13 -13.80
CA GLN A 229 -11.71 0.29 -12.68
C GLN A 229 -12.53 -0.89 -12.16
N PHE A 230 -12.68 -0.99 -10.85
CA PHE A 230 -13.63 -1.93 -10.23
C PHE A 230 -14.98 -1.25 -10.04
N GLY A 231 -16.07 -2.04 -9.98
CA GLY A 231 -17.41 -1.51 -9.81
C GLY A 231 -17.65 -0.69 -8.53
N ASN A 232 -16.74 -0.73 -7.57
CA ASN A 232 -16.73 0.06 -6.34
C ASN A 232 -15.85 1.32 -6.42
N GLY A 233 -15.41 1.74 -7.60
CA GLY A 233 -14.56 2.92 -7.81
C GLY A 233 -13.05 2.69 -7.70
N GLY A 234 -12.59 1.48 -7.39
CA GLY A 234 -11.16 1.15 -7.31
C GLY A 234 -10.48 1.18 -8.69
N ILE A 235 -9.21 1.60 -8.72
CA ILE A 235 -8.41 1.84 -9.94
C ILE A 235 -7.89 0.57 -10.63
N GLY A 236 -8.49 -0.59 -10.36
CA GLY A 236 -8.04 -1.87 -10.92
C GLY A 236 -6.77 -2.43 -10.27
N GLN A 237 -6.34 -1.91 -9.14
CA GLN A 237 -5.24 -2.45 -8.34
C GLN A 237 -5.67 -3.76 -7.68
N ILE A 238 -4.82 -4.79 -7.77
CA ILE A 238 -5.12 -6.09 -7.17
C ILE A 238 -4.72 -6.13 -5.69
N GLY A 239 -5.30 -7.09 -4.97
CA GLY A 239 -4.97 -7.32 -3.57
C GLY A 239 -5.07 -8.79 -3.19
N ILE A 240 -4.55 -9.09 -2.00
CA ILE A 240 -4.75 -10.35 -1.29
C ILE A 240 -5.71 -10.04 -0.15
N HIS A 241 -6.86 -10.71 -0.10
CA HIS A 241 -7.90 -10.38 0.87
C HIS A 241 -8.73 -11.61 1.27
N GLY A 242 -9.59 -11.46 2.26
CA GLY A 242 -10.54 -12.49 2.65
C GLY A 242 -11.71 -12.62 1.69
N THR A 243 -12.76 -13.30 2.12
CA THR A 243 -13.94 -13.48 1.28
C THR A 243 -15.20 -13.77 2.12
N ASN A 244 -16.35 -13.33 1.63
CA ASN A 244 -17.65 -13.80 2.09
C ASN A 244 -18.16 -15.03 1.33
N ARG A 245 -17.34 -15.57 0.38
CA ARG A 245 -17.62 -16.78 -0.39
C ARG A 245 -16.48 -17.81 -0.22
N PRO A 246 -16.37 -18.47 0.95
CA PRO A 246 -15.28 -19.39 1.24
C PRO A 246 -15.19 -20.58 0.27
N SER A 247 -16.31 -21.01 -0.31
CA SER A 247 -16.35 -22.05 -1.36
C SER A 247 -15.63 -21.68 -2.66
N SER A 248 -15.29 -20.40 -2.86
CA SER A 248 -14.50 -19.96 -4.02
C SER A 248 -13.00 -20.27 -3.89
N ILE A 249 -12.51 -20.58 -2.68
CA ILE A 249 -11.10 -20.91 -2.47
C ILE A 249 -10.73 -22.18 -3.24
N GLY A 250 -9.59 -22.17 -3.91
CA GLY A 250 -9.14 -23.23 -4.82
C GLY A 250 -9.67 -23.09 -6.24
N THR A 251 -10.42 -22.03 -6.58
CA THR A 251 -10.97 -21.81 -7.92
C THR A 251 -10.47 -20.53 -8.58
N ALA A 252 -10.70 -20.39 -9.90
CA ALA A 252 -10.45 -19.17 -10.65
C ALA A 252 -11.76 -18.36 -10.77
N ALA A 253 -12.11 -17.59 -9.72
CA ALA A 253 -13.43 -16.98 -9.57
C ALA A 253 -13.41 -15.51 -9.17
N SER A 254 -12.25 -14.86 -9.09
CA SER A 254 -12.15 -13.44 -8.72
C SER A 254 -12.05 -12.53 -9.96
N HIS A 255 -12.09 -11.22 -9.72
CA HIS A 255 -11.84 -10.19 -10.73
C HIS A 255 -10.35 -9.77 -10.80
N GLY A 256 -9.44 -10.67 -10.42
CA GLY A 256 -7.99 -10.44 -10.43
C GLY A 256 -7.34 -10.51 -9.05
N CYS A 257 -8.06 -10.22 -7.98
CA CYS A 257 -7.54 -10.35 -6.61
C CYS A 257 -7.33 -11.82 -6.21
N VAL A 258 -6.42 -12.04 -5.27
CA VAL A 258 -6.16 -13.33 -4.62
C VAL A 258 -6.99 -13.41 -3.34
N ARG A 259 -7.82 -14.47 -3.19
CA ARG A 259 -8.67 -14.62 -2.01
C ARG A 259 -8.19 -15.74 -1.11
N LEU A 260 -8.25 -15.50 0.20
CA LEU A 260 -7.98 -16.46 1.26
C LEU A 260 -9.23 -16.67 2.13
N HIS A 261 -9.25 -17.75 2.90
CA HIS A 261 -10.15 -17.84 4.05
C HIS A 261 -9.83 -16.73 5.05
N ASN A 262 -10.85 -16.19 5.73
CA ASN A 262 -10.69 -15.02 6.60
C ASN A 262 -9.75 -15.28 7.79
N ASP A 263 -9.85 -16.45 8.43
CA ASP A 263 -8.96 -16.87 9.52
C ASP A 263 -7.51 -17.04 9.07
N VAL A 264 -7.31 -17.51 7.85
CA VAL A 264 -6.02 -17.67 7.20
C VAL A 264 -5.39 -16.30 6.89
N LEU A 265 -6.19 -15.36 6.36
CA LEU A 265 -5.76 -14.00 6.12
C LEU A 265 -5.32 -13.28 7.41
N LEU A 266 -6.06 -13.45 8.52
CA LEU A 266 -5.70 -12.88 9.83
C LEU A 266 -4.33 -13.36 10.34
N LYS A 267 -3.91 -14.57 9.98
CA LYS A 267 -2.55 -15.07 10.26
C LYS A 267 -1.53 -14.40 9.33
N LEU A 268 -1.86 -14.26 8.04
CA LEU A 268 -0.98 -13.67 7.04
C LEU A 268 -0.66 -12.20 7.35
N VAL A 269 -1.65 -11.39 7.71
CA VAL A 269 -1.45 -9.95 7.99
C VAL A 269 -0.56 -9.69 9.20
N LYS A 270 -0.45 -10.64 10.13
CA LYS A 270 0.48 -10.55 11.29
C LYS A 270 1.94 -10.79 10.89
N MET A 271 2.19 -11.41 9.74
CA MET A 271 3.54 -11.74 9.26
C MET A 271 4.07 -10.73 8.23
N ILE A 272 3.19 -10.23 7.37
CA ILE A 272 3.58 -9.55 6.13
C ILE A 272 3.54 -8.03 6.29
N PRO A 273 4.70 -7.34 6.35
CA PRO A 273 4.76 -5.88 6.31
C PRO A 273 4.57 -5.37 4.87
N ALA A 274 4.24 -4.08 4.73
CA ALA A 274 4.38 -3.38 3.45
C ALA A 274 5.81 -3.54 2.91
N GLY A 275 6.01 -3.42 1.60
CA GLY A 275 7.30 -3.66 0.95
C GLY A 275 7.67 -5.14 0.75
N THR A 276 6.89 -6.09 1.30
CA THR A 276 7.11 -7.53 1.06
C THR A 276 6.97 -7.84 -0.43
N PRO A 277 7.98 -8.42 -1.09
CA PRO A 277 7.88 -8.84 -2.50
C PRO A 277 6.79 -9.88 -2.71
N VAL A 278 6.04 -9.73 -3.82
CA VAL A 278 4.98 -10.63 -4.27
C VAL A 278 5.28 -11.04 -5.71
N THR A 279 5.56 -12.32 -5.91
CA THR A 279 5.78 -12.89 -7.25
C THR A 279 4.55 -13.71 -7.64
N ILE A 280 3.96 -13.40 -8.79
CA ILE A 280 2.79 -14.10 -9.33
C ILE A 280 3.20 -14.80 -10.61
N VAL A 281 3.11 -16.13 -10.61
CA VAL A 281 3.51 -17.00 -11.72
C VAL A 281 2.32 -17.86 -12.19
N ALA A 282 2.51 -18.53 -13.34
CA ALA A 282 1.50 -19.39 -13.97
C ALA A 282 0.98 -20.49 -13.04
#